data_19378a0685191ecbb37ceefe2bc3e8c8
#
_entry.id   19378a0685191ecbb37ceefe2bc3e8c8
#
_cell.length_a   1.000
_cell.length_b   1.000
_cell.length_c   1.000
_cell.angle_alpha   90.00
_cell.angle_beta   90.00
_cell.angle_gamma   90.00
#
_symmetry.space_group_name_H-M   'P 1'
#
loop_
_entity.id
_entity.type
_entity.pdbx_description
1 polymer ?
#
loop_
_entity_poly.entity_id
_entity_poly.type
_entity_poly.pdbx_seq_one_letter_code
_entity_poly.pdbx_strand_id
1 'polypeptide(L)'
;ETAKNMTLMLLKLIYNIDLINLFASSNIEKSKLNIKNLSLKNRIGIAGGLDKNAEYFHIFSSLGFGFVEVGTVTLEPQTGNPKPRIFRFTKDKTLVNSLGFNNVGSVQVLNNIKKYKPKFDGVLGISIGKSKNTKTKNAWQDYLHLMDYFYLEADYLAINISSPNTENLRELSSQENLEFLLEKISQKKVQLIDMYKKNTPIFVKLSPDETDENLKNLIEVSEKNSIDGFICCNTTTDHIYPITGGMSGAMLSKKAGDMQKKVAEFKQEKSILIASGGVMNASDVKERLINSADLVQLYTGYIYQGNSLLK
;
A
#
# COMPACT_ATOMS: atom_id res chain seq x y z
N GLU A 1 -1.38 11.79 -14.74
CA GLU A 1 -2.37 11.97 -13.66
C GLU A 1 -3.78 12.12 -14.24
N THR A 2 -3.99 12.98 -15.24
CA THR A 2 -5.29 13.21 -15.90
C THR A 2 -5.89 11.93 -16.47
N ALA A 3 -5.14 11.14 -17.23
CA ALA A 3 -5.62 9.88 -17.80
C ALA A 3 -6.09 8.89 -16.72
N LYS A 4 -5.32 8.76 -15.61
CA LYS A 4 -5.74 7.94 -14.46
C LYS A 4 -7.09 8.40 -13.90
N ASN A 5 -7.23 9.70 -13.65
CA ASN A 5 -8.46 10.25 -13.08
C ASN A 5 -9.66 10.05 -14.01
N MET A 6 -9.49 10.27 -15.32
CA MET A 6 -10.55 10.00 -16.32
C MET A 6 -10.96 8.53 -16.34
N THR A 7 -10.01 7.60 -16.30
CA THR A 7 -10.30 6.16 -16.23
C THR A 7 -11.08 5.80 -14.97
N LEU A 8 -10.66 6.32 -13.80
CA LEU A 8 -11.37 6.06 -12.55
C LEU A 8 -12.79 6.66 -12.53
N MET A 9 -12.99 7.84 -13.12
CA MET A 9 -14.31 8.44 -13.29
C MET A 9 -15.19 7.60 -14.22
N LEU A 10 -14.65 7.11 -15.32
CA LEU A 10 -15.38 6.21 -16.24
C LEU A 10 -15.75 4.90 -15.54
N LEU A 11 -14.84 4.28 -14.81
CA LEU A 11 -15.14 3.08 -14.02
C LEU A 11 -16.26 3.32 -13.00
N LYS A 12 -16.28 4.50 -12.37
CA LYS A 12 -17.35 4.88 -11.44
C LYS A 12 -18.70 5.05 -12.14
N LEU A 13 -18.71 5.60 -13.35
CA LEU A 13 -19.93 5.70 -14.16
C LEU A 13 -20.44 4.30 -14.53
N ILE A 14 -19.58 3.43 -15.03
CA ILE A 14 -19.91 2.03 -15.39
C ILE A 14 -20.45 1.27 -14.18
N TYR A 15 -19.84 1.47 -12.99
CA TYR A 15 -20.30 0.88 -11.74
C TYR A 15 -21.72 1.37 -11.36
N ASN A 16 -21.98 2.68 -11.48
CA ASN A 16 -23.27 3.27 -11.11
C ASN A 16 -24.44 2.85 -12.01
N ILE A 17 -24.14 2.38 -13.23
CA ILE A 17 -25.16 1.85 -14.17
C ILE A 17 -25.14 0.30 -14.20
N ASP A 18 -24.59 -0.35 -13.18
CA ASP A 18 -24.55 -1.80 -12.96
C ASP A 18 -23.87 -2.63 -14.08
N LEU A 19 -23.06 -2.00 -14.92
CA LEU A 19 -22.34 -2.68 -16.01
C LEU A 19 -20.95 -3.16 -15.61
N ILE A 20 -20.51 -2.93 -14.35
CA ILE A 20 -19.17 -3.26 -13.91
C ILE A 20 -18.85 -4.75 -14.01
N ASN A 21 -19.86 -5.61 -13.83
CA ASN A 21 -19.72 -7.07 -13.89
C ASN A 21 -19.28 -7.58 -15.28
N LEU A 22 -19.53 -6.82 -16.37
CA LEU A 22 -19.02 -7.15 -17.70
C LEU A 22 -17.49 -7.09 -17.78
N PHE A 23 -16.88 -6.34 -16.90
CA PHE A 23 -15.43 -6.16 -16.81
C PHE A 23 -14.79 -6.99 -15.68
N ALA A 24 -15.61 -7.60 -14.81
CA ALA A 24 -15.12 -8.44 -13.72
C ALA A 24 -14.41 -9.68 -14.26
N SER A 25 -13.36 -10.11 -13.57
CA SER A 25 -12.68 -11.35 -13.91
C SER A 25 -13.46 -12.54 -13.35
N SER A 26 -13.90 -13.44 -14.23
CA SER A 26 -14.54 -14.72 -13.86
C SER A 26 -13.53 -15.79 -13.41
N ASN A 27 -12.25 -15.60 -13.71
CA ASN A 27 -11.22 -16.63 -13.55
C ASN A 27 -10.48 -16.58 -12.20
N ILE A 28 -10.76 -15.58 -11.37
CA ILE A 28 -10.18 -15.56 -10.01
C ILE A 28 -10.97 -16.53 -9.16
N GLU A 29 -10.32 -17.57 -8.69
CA GLU A 29 -10.88 -18.53 -7.75
C GLU A 29 -11.39 -17.81 -6.50
N LYS A 30 -12.70 -17.82 -6.31
CA LYS A 30 -13.36 -17.21 -5.13
C LYS A 30 -13.29 -18.21 -3.97
N SER A 31 -12.10 -18.49 -3.48
CA SER A 31 -11.91 -19.28 -2.27
C SER A 31 -11.88 -18.31 -1.08
N LYS A 32 -12.66 -18.58 -0.03
CA LYS A 32 -12.48 -17.88 1.24
C LYS A 32 -11.13 -18.31 1.83
N LEU A 33 -10.15 -17.41 1.75
CA LEU A 33 -8.83 -17.61 2.33
C LEU A 33 -8.76 -16.84 3.64
N ASN A 34 -8.42 -17.53 4.71
CA ASN A 34 -8.13 -16.89 5.98
C ASN A 34 -6.61 -16.82 6.15
N ILE A 35 -6.06 -15.63 6.06
CA ILE A 35 -4.66 -15.37 6.37
C ILE A 35 -4.64 -14.58 7.68
N LYS A 36 -4.34 -15.24 8.77
CA LYS A 36 -4.51 -14.71 10.14
C LYS A 36 -5.93 -14.18 10.33
N ASN A 37 -6.08 -12.89 10.62
CA ASN A 37 -7.37 -12.24 10.87
C ASN A 37 -7.98 -11.62 9.60
N LEU A 38 -7.39 -11.85 8.41
CA LEU A 38 -7.88 -11.33 7.14
C LEU A 38 -8.66 -12.41 6.41
N SER A 39 -9.95 -12.19 6.18
CA SER A 39 -10.80 -13.06 5.36
C SER A 39 -10.86 -12.52 3.93
N LEU A 40 -10.18 -13.19 3.02
CA LEU A 40 -9.94 -12.73 1.65
C LEU A 40 -10.69 -13.60 0.64
N LYS A 41 -11.13 -13.01 -0.48
CA LYS A 41 -11.66 -13.76 -1.64
C LYS A 41 -10.55 -14.39 -2.48
N ASN A 42 -9.41 -13.74 -2.54
CA ASN A 42 -8.20 -14.18 -3.23
C ASN A 42 -6.99 -13.38 -2.72
N ARG A 43 -5.79 -13.75 -3.18
CA ARG A 43 -4.51 -13.17 -2.73
C ARG A 43 -4.08 -11.93 -3.50
N ILE A 44 -4.90 -11.41 -4.44
CA ILE A 44 -4.50 -10.30 -5.33
C ILE A 44 -5.23 -9.02 -4.91
N GLY A 45 -4.49 -7.95 -4.73
CA GLY A 45 -5.04 -6.65 -4.33
C GLY A 45 -4.47 -5.46 -5.10
N ILE A 46 -5.07 -4.31 -4.86
CA ILE A 46 -4.61 -3.00 -5.35
C ILE A 46 -3.67 -2.39 -4.32
N ALA A 47 -2.50 -1.94 -4.78
CA ALA A 47 -1.52 -1.26 -3.94
C ALA A 47 -1.93 0.19 -3.60
N GLY A 48 -1.49 0.66 -2.45
CA GLY A 48 -1.65 2.06 -2.02
C GLY A 48 -1.13 3.06 -3.06
N GLY A 49 -1.84 4.18 -3.19
CA GLY A 49 -1.54 5.24 -4.15
C GLY A 49 -2.44 5.27 -5.40
N LEU A 50 -3.15 4.18 -5.73
CA LEU A 50 -4.09 4.18 -6.85
C LEU A 50 -5.41 4.86 -6.46
N ASP A 51 -5.98 4.49 -5.33
CA ASP A 51 -7.13 5.14 -4.70
C ASP A 51 -6.70 5.90 -3.43
N LYS A 52 -6.23 7.13 -3.60
CA LYS A 52 -5.65 7.90 -2.49
C LYS A 52 -6.68 8.40 -1.49
N ASN A 53 -7.90 8.63 -1.95
CA ASN A 53 -8.96 9.29 -1.19
C ASN A 53 -10.08 8.33 -0.78
N ALA A 54 -9.91 7.02 -1.01
CA ALA A 54 -10.95 6.02 -0.76
C ALA A 54 -12.28 6.29 -1.51
N GLU A 55 -12.17 6.66 -2.81
CA GLU A 55 -13.33 6.96 -3.64
C GLU A 55 -13.73 5.81 -4.57
N TYR A 56 -12.86 4.77 -4.73
CA TYR A 56 -13.00 3.74 -5.76
C TYR A 56 -12.77 2.30 -5.24
N PHE A 57 -12.36 2.09 -3.99
CA PHE A 57 -11.99 0.76 -3.48
C PHE A 57 -13.12 -0.27 -3.62
N HIS A 58 -14.38 0.12 -3.45
CA HIS A 58 -15.55 -0.72 -3.67
C HIS A 58 -15.69 -1.19 -5.12
N ILE A 59 -15.29 -0.36 -6.08
CA ILE A 59 -15.31 -0.71 -7.51
C ILE A 59 -14.24 -1.76 -7.82
N PHE A 60 -13.04 -1.63 -7.25
CA PHE A 60 -11.97 -2.61 -7.44
C PHE A 60 -12.35 -4.00 -6.90
N SER A 61 -13.07 -4.07 -5.79
CA SER A 61 -13.61 -5.33 -5.29
C SER A 61 -14.58 -5.99 -6.29
N SER A 62 -15.46 -5.19 -6.91
CA SER A 62 -16.38 -5.69 -7.94
C SER A 62 -15.66 -6.17 -9.20
N LEU A 63 -14.46 -5.65 -9.48
CA LEU A 63 -13.63 -6.11 -10.59
C LEU A 63 -12.88 -7.42 -10.31
N GLY A 64 -12.90 -7.92 -9.06
CA GLY A 64 -12.32 -9.21 -8.68
C GLY A 64 -11.14 -9.15 -7.72
N PHE A 65 -10.71 -7.97 -7.26
CA PHE A 65 -9.64 -7.87 -6.26
C PHE A 65 -10.10 -8.35 -4.88
N GLY A 66 -9.27 -9.15 -4.21
CA GLY A 66 -9.52 -9.67 -2.87
C GLY A 66 -9.31 -8.64 -1.77
N PHE A 67 -8.44 -7.66 -2.02
CA PHE A 67 -8.18 -6.56 -1.09
C PHE A 67 -7.77 -5.28 -1.84
N VAL A 68 -7.94 -4.14 -1.18
CA VAL A 68 -7.56 -2.82 -1.72
C VAL A 68 -6.89 -2.00 -0.62
N GLU A 69 -5.70 -1.46 -0.91
CA GLU A 69 -5.03 -0.50 -0.05
C GLU A 69 -5.31 0.91 -0.55
N VAL A 70 -5.99 1.72 0.26
CA VAL A 70 -6.25 3.14 -0.01
C VAL A 70 -5.18 4.03 0.62
N GLY A 71 -5.05 5.26 0.17
CA GLY A 71 -4.04 6.20 0.70
C GLY A 71 -2.79 6.25 -0.20
N THR A 72 -1.63 6.71 0.28
CA THR A 72 -1.32 7.09 1.67
C THR A 72 -2.09 8.36 2.06
N VAL A 73 -2.71 8.30 3.23
CA VAL A 73 -3.45 9.39 3.84
C VAL A 73 -2.54 10.12 4.83
N THR A 74 -2.63 11.44 4.83
CA THR A 74 -1.99 12.30 5.85
C THR A 74 -3.06 12.93 6.74
N LEU A 75 -2.66 13.41 7.92
CA LEU A 75 -3.60 14.00 8.86
C LEU A 75 -4.36 15.16 8.21
N GLU A 76 -3.63 16.11 7.68
CA GLU A 76 -4.17 17.24 6.94
C GLU A 76 -4.18 16.99 5.42
N PRO A 77 -5.09 17.64 4.66
CA PRO A 77 -5.06 17.58 3.21
C PRO A 77 -3.79 18.20 2.66
N GLN A 78 -3.23 17.60 1.61
CA GLN A 78 -2.08 18.19 0.93
C GLN A 78 -2.13 17.97 -0.58
N THR A 79 -1.66 19.00 -1.33
CA THR A 79 -1.68 18.99 -2.80
C THR A 79 -0.62 18.07 -3.39
N GLY A 80 0.40 17.72 -2.60
CA GLY A 80 1.60 17.01 -3.04
C GLY A 80 2.60 17.91 -3.75
N ASN A 81 3.55 17.31 -4.45
CA ASN A 81 4.62 18.03 -5.15
C ASN A 81 4.10 18.72 -6.44
N PRO A 82 4.82 19.71 -6.98
CA PRO A 82 4.47 20.38 -8.23
C PRO A 82 4.30 19.41 -9.42
N LYS A 83 3.44 19.78 -10.36
CA LYS A 83 3.25 19.05 -11.63
C LYS A 83 4.22 19.63 -12.70
N PRO A 84 4.66 18.78 -13.67
CA PRO A 84 4.37 17.35 -13.87
C PRO A 84 5.09 16.46 -12.85
N ARG A 85 4.41 15.42 -12.33
CA ARG A 85 4.92 14.57 -11.26
C ARG A 85 4.66 13.06 -11.47
N ILE A 86 4.24 12.68 -12.68
CA ILE A 86 4.16 11.29 -13.14
C ILE A 86 4.66 11.24 -14.57
N PHE A 87 5.62 10.40 -14.82
CA PHE A 87 6.23 10.19 -16.13
C PHE A 87 6.12 8.73 -16.52
N ARG A 88 5.72 8.47 -17.78
CA ARG A 88 5.49 7.13 -18.30
C ARG A 88 6.54 6.78 -19.34
N PHE A 89 7.22 5.69 -19.12
CA PHE A 89 8.19 5.09 -20.04
C PHE A 89 7.57 3.82 -20.65
N THR A 90 6.83 4.00 -21.74
CA THR A 90 5.96 2.96 -22.30
C THR A 90 6.76 1.76 -22.82
N LYS A 91 7.91 1.98 -23.44
CA LYS A 91 8.79 0.90 -23.92
C LYS A 91 9.21 -0.04 -22.80
N ASP A 92 9.52 0.51 -21.64
CA ASP A 92 9.99 -0.21 -20.45
C ASP A 92 8.84 -0.63 -19.52
N LYS A 93 7.58 -0.34 -19.87
CA LYS A 93 6.40 -0.57 -19.02
C LYS A 93 6.61 -0.03 -17.59
N THR A 94 7.17 1.16 -17.48
CA THR A 94 7.66 1.76 -16.24
C THR A 94 7.04 3.14 -16.01
N LEU A 95 6.86 3.50 -14.74
CA LEU A 95 6.46 4.83 -14.30
C LEU A 95 7.50 5.38 -13.32
N VAL A 96 7.82 6.67 -13.43
CA VAL A 96 8.52 7.44 -12.40
C VAL A 96 7.57 8.48 -11.85
N ASN A 97 7.45 8.57 -10.53
CA ASN A 97 6.56 9.52 -9.89
C ASN A 97 7.23 10.26 -8.74
N SER A 98 6.79 11.51 -8.54
CA SER A 98 7.17 12.36 -7.41
C SER A 98 5.93 12.96 -6.75
N LEU A 99 4.94 12.13 -6.41
CA LEU A 99 3.60 12.57 -6.01
C LEU A 99 3.54 13.33 -4.69
N GLY A 100 4.30 12.94 -3.65
CA GLY A 100 4.35 13.64 -2.37
C GLY A 100 3.06 13.54 -1.55
N PHE A 101 2.43 12.36 -1.49
CA PHE A 101 1.23 12.07 -0.71
C PHE A 101 0.06 13.05 -0.91
N ASN A 102 -0.23 13.42 -2.16
CA ASN A 102 -1.41 14.24 -2.44
C ASN A 102 -2.70 13.49 -2.07
N ASN A 103 -3.48 14.06 -1.15
CA ASN A 103 -4.74 13.48 -0.65
C ASN A 103 -5.62 14.57 0.00
N VAL A 104 -6.88 14.24 0.29
CA VAL A 104 -7.88 15.17 0.84
C VAL A 104 -7.92 15.20 2.38
N GLY A 105 -6.95 14.59 3.06
CA GLY A 105 -6.85 14.55 4.52
C GLY A 105 -7.70 13.47 5.17
N SER A 106 -7.40 13.19 6.44
CA SER A 106 -7.98 12.08 7.21
C SER A 106 -9.50 12.15 7.34
N VAL A 107 -10.04 13.33 7.62
CA VAL A 107 -11.50 13.53 7.85
C VAL A 107 -12.28 13.18 6.58
N GLN A 108 -11.88 13.73 5.43
CA GLN A 108 -12.61 13.48 4.18
C GLN A 108 -12.44 12.03 3.71
N VAL A 109 -11.24 11.44 3.88
CA VAL A 109 -11.01 10.02 3.55
C VAL A 109 -11.87 9.12 4.43
N LEU A 110 -11.99 9.39 5.74
CA LEU A 110 -12.86 8.65 6.64
C LEU A 110 -14.33 8.72 6.18
N ASN A 111 -14.81 9.92 5.80
CA ASN A 111 -16.16 10.08 5.28
C ASN A 111 -16.37 9.25 4.00
N ASN A 112 -15.41 9.24 3.11
CA ASN A 112 -15.46 8.41 1.89
C ASN A 112 -15.49 6.92 2.22
N ILE A 113 -14.68 6.47 3.18
CA ILE A 113 -14.67 5.07 3.64
C ILE A 113 -16.06 4.71 4.17
N LYS A 114 -16.61 5.46 5.12
CA LYS A 114 -17.93 5.21 5.70
C LYS A 114 -19.04 5.18 4.64
N LYS A 115 -18.95 6.05 3.63
CA LYS A 115 -19.90 6.10 2.51
C LYS A 115 -19.88 4.87 1.63
N TYR A 116 -18.69 4.34 1.32
CA TYR A 116 -18.55 3.28 0.32
C TYR A 116 -18.30 1.88 0.90
N LYS A 117 -17.92 1.77 2.18
CA LYS A 117 -17.67 0.48 2.85
C LYS A 117 -18.88 -0.46 2.84
N PRO A 118 -20.15 0.00 2.99
CA PRO A 118 -21.31 -0.89 2.86
C PRO A 118 -21.46 -1.58 1.49
N LYS A 119 -20.81 -1.04 0.45
CA LYS A 119 -20.80 -1.59 -0.92
C LYS A 119 -19.51 -2.36 -1.22
N PHE A 120 -18.64 -2.50 -0.26
CA PHE A 120 -17.33 -3.13 -0.42
C PHE A 120 -17.36 -4.55 0.15
N ASP A 121 -16.95 -5.51 -0.69
CA ASP A 121 -16.84 -6.91 -0.32
C ASP A 121 -15.40 -7.35 -0.56
N GLY A 122 -14.53 -7.12 0.42
CA GLY A 122 -13.10 -7.41 0.38
C GLY A 122 -12.40 -6.94 1.65
N VAL A 123 -11.08 -7.02 1.69
CA VAL A 123 -10.24 -6.54 2.78
C VAL A 123 -9.76 -5.12 2.47
N LEU A 124 -10.02 -4.17 3.34
CA LEU A 124 -9.64 -2.77 3.23
C LEU A 124 -8.36 -2.49 4.01
N GLY A 125 -7.28 -2.26 3.29
CA GLY A 125 -6.05 -1.69 3.85
C GLY A 125 -6.07 -0.17 3.79
N ILE A 126 -5.55 0.49 4.83
CA ILE A 126 -5.39 1.94 4.83
C ILE A 126 -3.93 2.29 5.08
N SER A 127 -3.29 2.87 4.06
CA SER A 127 -1.93 3.38 4.16
C SER A 127 -1.94 4.76 4.80
N ILE A 128 -1.15 4.92 5.86
CA ILE A 128 -1.01 6.17 6.61
C ILE A 128 0.42 6.66 6.60
N GLY A 129 0.61 7.98 6.62
CA GLY A 129 1.94 8.56 6.54
C GLY A 129 2.04 9.95 7.11
N LYS A 130 3.26 10.38 7.41
CA LYS A 130 3.60 11.70 7.92
C LYS A 130 3.20 12.79 6.93
N SER A 131 2.57 13.85 7.42
CA SER A 131 2.30 15.07 6.65
C SER A 131 3.61 15.78 6.27
N LYS A 132 3.62 16.48 5.14
CA LYS A 132 4.81 17.18 4.63
C LYS A 132 5.36 18.18 5.64
N ASN A 133 4.48 18.94 6.29
CA ASN A 133 4.86 20.02 7.21
C ASN A 133 5.22 19.53 8.62
N THR A 134 4.96 18.25 8.95
CA THR A 134 5.33 17.68 10.23
C THR A 134 6.83 17.37 10.25
N LYS A 135 7.57 17.90 11.24
CA LYS A 135 8.99 17.58 11.42
C LYS A 135 9.18 16.11 11.76
N THR A 136 10.28 15.50 11.34
CA THR A 136 10.57 14.06 11.55
C THR A 136 10.43 13.65 13.03
N LYS A 137 10.95 14.45 13.96
CA LYS A 137 10.86 14.20 15.43
C LYS A 137 9.43 14.16 15.98
N ASN A 138 8.46 14.74 15.28
CA ASN A 138 7.04 14.78 15.66
C ASN A 138 6.18 13.85 14.79
N ALA A 139 6.78 13.13 13.86
CA ALA A 139 6.06 12.27 12.91
C ALA A 139 5.14 11.26 13.60
N TRP A 140 5.56 10.72 14.73
CA TRP A 140 4.79 9.77 15.53
C TRP A 140 3.38 10.28 15.87
N GLN A 141 3.20 11.58 16.10
CA GLN A 141 1.89 12.19 16.40
C GLN A 141 0.92 12.03 15.23
N ASP A 142 1.39 12.28 14.00
CA ASP A 142 0.55 12.08 12.80
C ASP A 142 0.08 10.63 12.69
N TYR A 143 0.98 9.65 12.89
CA TYR A 143 0.61 8.24 12.84
C TYR A 143 -0.40 7.84 13.91
N LEU A 144 -0.22 8.30 15.16
CA LEU A 144 -1.15 7.98 16.23
C LEU A 144 -2.53 8.59 16.00
N HIS A 145 -2.62 9.85 15.55
CA HIS A 145 -3.89 10.47 15.19
C HIS A 145 -4.55 9.75 14.01
N LEU A 146 -3.78 9.36 12.98
CA LEU A 146 -4.32 8.59 11.85
C LEU A 146 -4.80 7.20 12.28
N MET A 147 -4.16 6.57 13.27
CA MET A 147 -4.67 5.34 13.88
C MET A 147 -6.01 5.58 14.57
N ASP A 148 -6.20 6.69 15.31
CA ASP A 148 -7.50 7.02 15.91
C ASP A 148 -8.62 7.14 14.86
N TYR A 149 -8.33 7.74 13.71
CA TYR A 149 -9.31 7.87 12.62
C TYR A 149 -9.65 6.54 11.96
N PHE A 150 -8.67 5.66 11.75
CA PHE A 150 -8.83 4.56 10.79
C PHE A 150 -8.83 3.16 11.40
N TYR A 151 -8.43 2.98 12.66
CA TYR A 151 -8.26 1.65 13.26
C TYR A 151 -9.51 0.79 13.20
N LEU A 152 -10.67 1.37 13.50
CA LEU A 152 -11.94 0.65 13.48
C LEU A 152 -12.39 0.30 12.06
N GLU A 153 -12.13 1.18 11.10
CA GLU A 153 -12.57 1.04 9.73
C GLU A 153 -11.68 0.14 8.88
N ALA A 154 -10.39 0.08 9.19
CA ALA A 154 -9.41 -0.72 8.47
C ALA A 154 -9.50 -2.20 8.84
N ASP A 155 -9.26 -3.07 7.85
CA ASP A 155 -8.95 -4.48 8.09
C ASP A 155 -7.45 -4.68 8.32
N TYR A 156 -6.61 -3.77 7.80
CA TYR A 156 -5.22 -3.58 8.20
C TYR A 156 -4.76 -2.13 8.02
N LEU A 157 -3.76 -1.71 8.77
CA LEU A 157 -3.08 -0.43 8.58
C LEU A 157 -1.69 -0.66 7.96
N ALA A 158 -1.30 0.18 6.99
CA ALA A 158 0.04 0.18 6.42
C ALA A 158 0.80 1.46 6.81
N ILE A 159 1.85 1.31 7.61
CA ILE A 159 2.73 2.39 8.04
C ILE A 159 3.71 2.70 6.91
N ASN A 160 3.52 3.81 6.23
CA ASN A 160 4.34 4.19 5.08
C ASN A 160 5.46 5.14 5.52
N ILE A 161 6.64 4.59 5.79
CA ILE A 161 7.88 5.31 6.11
C ILE A 161 8.87 5.30 4.94
N SER A 162 8.52 4.72 3.81
CA SER A 162 9.46 4.36 2.73
C SER A 162 9.31 5.19 1.45
N SER A 163 8.36 6.17 1.41
CA SER A 163 8.18 6.99 0.21
C SER A 163 9.39 7.89 -0.05
N PRO A 164 9.98 7.86 -1.26
CA PRO A 164 11.08 8.75 -1.61
C PRO A 164 10.63 10.19 -1.93
N ASN A 165 9.32 10.41 -2.02
CA ASN A 165 8.75 11.65 -2.56
C ASN A 165 8.25 12.62 -1.46
N THR A 166 8.48 12.29 -0.20
CA THR A 166 8.18 13.12 0.96
C THR A 166 9.48 13.42 1.68
N GLU A 167 9.76 14.70 1.89
CA GLU A 167 10.99 15.18 2.50
C GLU A 167 11.23 14.53 3.87
N ASN A 168 12.44 14.05 4.07
CA ASN A 168 12.93 13.42 5.30
C ASN A 168 12.08 12.22 5.82
N LEU A 169 11.16 11.69 5.01
CA LEU A 169 10.34 10.57 5.45
C LEU A 169 11.17 9.30 5.70
N ARG A 170 12.14 9.03 4.81
CA ARG A 170 13.03 7.87 4.94
C ARG A 170 13.98 7.93 6.13
N GLU A 171 14.16 9.11 6.76
CA GLU A 171 14.88 9.22 8.04
C GLU A 171 14.18 8.44 9.17
N LEU A 172 12.86 8.18 9.02
CA LEU A 172 12.11 7.35 9.96
C LEU A 172 12.52 5.87 9.93
N SER A 173 13.24 5.41 8.88
CA SER A 173 13.80 4.06 8.82
C SER A 173 15.16 3.94 9.50
N SER A 174 15.78 5.04 9.97
CA SER A 174 16.96 4.96 10.85
C SER A 174 16.61 4.27 12.17
N GLN A 175 17.55 3.54 12.74
CA GLN A 175 17.32 2.66 13.90
C GLN A 175 16.62 3.38 15.05
N GLU A 176 17.14 4.53 15.50
CA GLU A 176 16.59 5.29 16.64
C GLU A 176 15.18 5.84 16.37
N ASN A 177 14.97 6.43 15.18
CA ASN A 177 13.68 7.00 14.82
C ASN A 177 12.63 5.91 14.63
N LEU A 178 13.02 4.77 14.05
CA LEU A 178 12.14 3.63 13.81
C LEU A 178 11.70 3.00 15.14
N GLU A 179 12.64 2.68 16.03
CA GLU A 179 12.33 2.06 17.33
C GLU A 179 11.37 2.95 18.12
N PHE A 180 11.65 4.24 18.21
CA PHE A 180 10.80 5.20 18.89
C PHE A 180 9.39 5.29 18.27
N LEU A 181 9.30 5.37 16.94
CA LEU A 181 8.01 5.42 16.23
C LEU A 181 7.19 4.16 16.48
N LEU A 182 7.80 2.99 16.31
CA LEU A 182 7.10 1.71 16.41
C LEU A 182 6.70 1.39 17.86
N GLU A 183 7.50 1.81 18.86
CA GLU A 183 7.10 1.74 20.26
C GLU A 183 5.81 2.54 20.51
N LYS A 184 5.72 3.79 20.02
CA LYS A 184 4.51 4.61 20.15
C LYS A 184 3.30 3.98 19.43
N ILE A 185 3.50 3.44 18.24
CA ILE A 185 2.47 2.72 17.48
C ILE A 185 2.00 1.48 18.23
N SER A 186 2.91 0.70 18.80
CA SER A 186 2.59 -0.50 19.59
C SER A 186 1.78 -0.16 20.83
N GLN A 187 2.19 0.85 21.59
CA GLN A 187 1.44 1.34 22.75
C GLN A 187 0.03 1.80 22.36
N LYS A 188 -0.09 2.53 21.25
CA LYS A 188 -1.40 2.98 20.72
C LYS A 188 -2.26 1.80 20.26
N LYS A 189 -1.68 0.80 19.58
CA LYS A 189 -2.37 -0.42 19.18
C LYS A 189 -3.03 -1.11 20.37
N VAL A 190 -2.30 -1.29 21.49
CA VAL A 190 -2.83 -1.89 22.71
C VAL A 190 -4.05 -1.13 23.23
N GLN A 191 -3.97 0.21 23.31
CA GLN A 191 -5.09 1.05 23.73
C GLN A 191 -6.32 0.89 22.82
N LEU A 192 -6.11 0.84 21.48
CA LEU A 192 -7.19 0.70 20.51
C LEU A 192 -7.80 -0.71 20.53
N ILE A 193 -7.00 -1.77 20.75
CA ILE A 193 -7.51 -3.13 20.98
C ILE A 193 -8.42 -3.15 22.21
N ASP A 194 -7.99 -2.54 23.30
CA ASP A 194 -8.81 -2.52 24.51
C ASP A 194 -10.11 -1.73 24.32
N MET A 195 -10.03 -0.58 23.65
CA MET A 195 -11.19 0.28 23.37
C MET A 195 -12.20 -0.38 22.43
N TYR A 196 -11.75 -0.97 21.32
CA TYR A 196 -12.64 -1.46 20.26
C TYR A 196 -12.84 -2.97 20.26
N LYS A 197 -12.13 -3.71 21.11
CA LYS A 197 -12.10 -5.19 21.13
C LYS A 197 -11.82 -5.80 19.75
N LYS A 198 -11.04 -5.09 18.93
CA LYS A 198 -10.63 -5.45 17.57
C LYS A 198 -9.12 -5.39 17.47
N ASN A 199 -8.49 -6.48 17.00
CA ASN A 199 -7.06 -6.50 16.71
C ASN A 199 -6.83 -6.30 15.22
N THR A 200 -6.69 -5.03 14.78
CA THR A 200 -6.39 -4.66 13.40
C THR A 200 -4.89 -4.84 13.13
N PRO A 201 -4.48 -5.70 12.18
CA PRO A 201 -3.08 -5.88 11.83
C PRO A 201 -2.42 -4.59 11.36
N ILE A 202 -1.14 -4.41 11.70
CA ILE A 202 -0.32 -3.27 11.28
C ILE A 202 0.87 -3.80 10.48
N PHE A 203 1.05 -3.29 9.26
CA PHE A 203 2.16 -3.63 8.38
C PHE A 203 3.07 -2.42 8.15
N VAL A 204 4.38 -2.67 8.02
CA VAL A 204 5.36 -1.64 7.62
C VAL A 204 5.66 -1.79 6.14
N LYS A 205 5.58 -0.69 5.40
CA LYS A 205 5.92 -0.66 3.97
C LYS A 205 7.38 -0.29 3.78
N LEU A 206 8.13 -1.20 3.18
CA LEU A 206 9.58 -1.16 3.06
C LEU A 206 10.05 -0.42 1.80
N SER A 207 11.22 0.21 1.88
CA SER A 207 11.92 0.77 0.72
C SER A 207 12.78 -0.30 0.04
N PRO A 208 12.78 -0.40 -1.30
CA PRO A 208 13.68 -1.33 -2.01
C PRO A 208 15.12 -0.84 -2.06
N ASP A 209 15.40 0.34 -1.50
CA ASP A 209 16.72 0.97 -1.50
C ASP A 209 17.45 0.79 -0.16
N GLU A 210 16.88 0.01 0.78
CA GLU A 210 17.55 -0.33 2.04
C GLU A 210 18.73 -1.29 1.79
N THR A 211 19.79 -1.13 2.59
CA THR A 211 20.87 -2.13 2.66
C THR A 211 20.38 -3.39 3.37
N ASP A 212 21.05 -4.52 3.18
CA ASP A 212 20.66 -5.77 3.83
C ASP A 212 20.71 -5.66 5.38
N GLU A 213 21.70 -4.96 5.90
CA GLU A 213 21.84 -4.70 7.33
C GLU A 213 20.69 -3.87 7.88
N ASN A 214 20.36 -2.73 7.22
CA ASN A 214 19.23 -1.90 7.60
C ASN A 214 17.91 -2.64 7.48
N LEU A 215 17.72 -3.43 6.42
CA LEU A 215 16.51 -4.22 6.20
C LEU A 215 16.32 -5.24 7.32
N LYS A 216 17.36 -5.96 7.70
CA LYS A 216 17.33 -6.93 8.80
C LYS A 216 16.98 -6.25 10.12
N ASN A 217 17.68 -5.17 10.46
CA ASN A 217 17.39 -4.39 11.66
C ASN A 217 15.94 -3.85 11.67
N LEU A 218 15.46 -3.32 10.56
CA LEU A 218 14.10 -2.80 10.42
C LEU A 218 13.06 -3.89 10.69
N ILE A 219 13.28 -5.11 10.19
CA ILE A 219 12.40 -6.26 10.41
C ILE A 219 12.43 -6.66 11.89
N GLU A 220 13.61 -6.82 12.49
CA GLU A 220 13.77 -7.21 13.89
C GLU A 220 13.11 -6.20 14.85
N VAL A 221 13.36 -4.90 14.66
CA VAL A 221 12.74 -3.82 15.46
C VAL A 221 11.22 -3.80 15.28
N SER A 222 10.73 -4.01 14.05
CA SER A 222 9.30 -4.05 13.78
C SER A 222 8.62 -5.22 14.52
N GLU A 223 9.18 -6.40 14.45
CA GLU A 223 8.61 -7.59 15.10
C GLU A 223 8.67 -7.52 16.63
N LYS A 224 9.74 -6.93 17.19
CA LYS A 224 9.85 -6.62 18.62
C LYS A 224 8.73 -5.69 19.09
N ASN A 225 8.29 -4.76 18.22
CA ASN A 225 7.20 -3.81 18.48
C ASN A 225 5.83 -4.30 17.98
N SER A 226 5.61 -5.61 17.88
CA SER A 226 4.30 -6.21 17.55
C SER A 226 3.70 -5.77 16.21
N ILE A 227 4.55 -5.48 15.23
CA ILE A 227 4.14 -5.32 13.84
C ILE A 227 3.80 -6.69 13.27
N ASP A 228 2.70 -6.77 12.52
CA ASP A 228 2.12 -8.04 12.06
C ASP A 228 2.66 -8.50 10.70
N GLY A 229 3.44 -7.65 10.01
CA GLY A 229 4.05 -8.02 8.73
C GLY A 229 4.57 -6.84 7.91
N PHE A 230 4.90 -7.14 6.65
CA PHE A 230 5.63 -6.22 5.78
C PHE A 230 5.00 -6.12 4.39
N ILE A 231 5.08 -4.92 3.79
CA ILE A 231 4.74 -4.70 2.39
C ILE A 231 6.04 -4.43 1.62
N CYS A 232 6.45 -5.38 0.81
CA CYS A 232 7.67 -5.36 0.01
C CYS A 232 7.33 -5.25 -1.48
N CYS A 233 7.50 -4.09 -2.09
CA CYS A 233 8.10 -2.88 -1.58
C CYS A 233 7.45 -1.60 -2.15
N ASN A 234 7.98 -0.44 -1.77
CA ASN A 234 7.69 0.86 -2.37
C ASN A 234 8.47 1.03 -3.69
N THR A 235 8.48 2.23 -4.26
CA THR A 235 9.25 2.60 -5.46
C THR A 235 10.73 2.86 -5.14
N THR A 236 11.61 2.65 -6.11
CA THR A 236 13.07 2.89 -5.98
C THR A 236 13.48 4.23 -6.56
N THR A 237 14.45 4.88 -5.95
CA THR A 237 15.16 6.05 -6.53
C THR A 237 16.38 5.66 -7.35
N ASP A 238 16.81 4.42 -7.27
CA ASP A 238 17.90 3.85 -8.04
C ASP A 238 17.40 3.47 -9.44
N HIS A 239 17.51 4.39 -10.40
CA HIS A 239 17.05 4.19 -11.77
C HIS A 239 17.78 5.10 -12.78
N ILE A 240 17.76 4.71 -14.05
CA ILE A 240 18.50 5.35 -15.16
C ILE A 240 17.79 6.59 -15.75
N TYR A 241 16.54 6.85 -15.37
CA TYR A 241 15.78 7.94 -15.98
C TYR A 241 16.23 9.29 -15.42
N PRO A 242 16.38 10.34 -16.27
CA PRO A 242 16.85 11.68 -15.86
C PRO A 242 15.73 12.48 -15.18
N ILE A 243 15.02 11.89 -14.25
CA ILE A 243 13.86 12.46 -13.56
C ILE A 243 13.91 12.06 -12.10
N THR A 244 13.78 13.01 -11.19
CA THR A 244 13.71 12.74 -9.76
C THR A 244 12.35 12.11 -9.39
N GLY A 245 12.37 11.04 -8.61
CA GLY A 245 11.17 10.37 -8.12
C GLY A 245 11.36 8.89 -7.90
N GLY A 246 10.27 8.22 -7.53
CA GLY A 246 10.27 6.78 -7.34
C GLY A 246 9.86 6.03 -8.59
N MET A 247 10.68 5.10 -9.05
CA MET A 247 10.41 4.23 -10.19
C MET A 247 9.61 2.99 -9.78
N SER A 248 8.64 2.62 -10.63
CA SER A 248 7.79 1.43 -10.49
C SER A 248 7.56 0.77 -11.86
N GLY A 249 7.02 -0.42 -11.88
CA GLY A 249 6.74 -1.19 -13.10
C GLY A 249 7.81 -2.23 -13.41
N ALA A 250 7.93 -2.63 -14.68
CA ALA A 250 8.76 -3.77 -15.07
C ALA A 250 10.23 -3.65 -14.63
N MET A 251 10.79 -2.44 -14.70
CA MET A 251 12.18 -2.21 -14.30
C MET A 251 12.44 -2.38 -12.79
N LEU A 252 11.41 -2.34 -11.96
CA LEU A 252 11.50 -2.62 -10.52
C LEU A 252 11.42 -4.13 -10.22
N SER A 253 10.96 -4.98 -11.15
CA SER A 253 10.56 -6.36 -10.88
C SER A 253 11.66 -7.18 -10.21
N LYS A 254 12.88 -7.14 -10.76
CA LYS A 254 14.01 -7.88 -10.22
C LYS A 254 14.36 -7.43 -8.80
N LYS A 255 14.56 -6.11 -8.60
CA LYS A 255 14.93 -5.53 -7.30
C LYS A 255 13.88 -5.84 -6.21
N ALA A 256 12.59 -5.73 -6.57
CA ALA A 256 11.50 -6.06 -5.65
C ALA A 256 11.44 -7.56 -5.31
N GLY A 257 11.72 -8.44 -6.28
CA GLY A 257 11.79 -9.89 -6.07
C GLY A 257 12.96 -10.31 -5.20
N ASP A 258 14.13 -9.76 -5.44
CA ASP A 258 15.33 -10.03 -4.64
C ASP A 258 15.13 -9.55 -3.19
N MET A 259 14.55 -8.36 -3.01
CA MET A 259 14.21 -7.86 -1.68
C MET A 259 13.16 -8.74 -0.97
N GLN A 260 12.13 -9.18 -1.69
CA GLN A 260 11.10 -10.06 -1.13
C GLN A 260 11.71 -11.34 -0.55
N LYS A 261 12.67 -11.97 -1.25
CA LYS A 261 13.35 -13.18 -0.76
C LYS A 261 14.10 -12.90 0.55
N LYS A 262 14.81 -11.77 0.65
CA LYS A 262 15.48 -11.36 1.89
C LYS A 262 14.51 -11.10 3.03
N VAL A 263 13.39 -10.42 2.76
CA VAL A 263 12.34 -10.22 3.78
C VAL A 263 11.77 -11.56 4.23
N ALA A 264 11.53 -12.50 3.32
CA ALA A 264 11.05 -13.84 3.67
C ALA A 264 12.05 -14.62 4.54
N GLU A 265 13.35 -14.42 4.32
CA GLU A 265 14.42 -15.03 5.13
C GLU A 265 14.51 -14.40 6.53
N PHE A 266 14.41 -13.08 6.64
CA PHE A 266 14.64 -12.35 7.90
C PHE A 266 13.43 -12.33 8.82
N LYS A 267 12.21 -12.33 8.26
CA LYS A 267 10.98 -12.25 9.05
C LYS A 267 10.66 -13.54 9.79
N GLN A 268 9.95 -13.42 10.91
CA GLN A 268 9.37 -14.58 11.60
C GLN A 268 8.24 -15.20 10.75
N GLU A 269 8.01 -16.51 10.91
CA GLU A 269 6.96 -17.25 10.20
C GLU A 269 5.56 -16.64 10.42
N LYS A 270 5.30 -16.14 11.63
CA LYS A 270 4.02 -15.48 11.95
C LYS A 270 3.78 -14.15 11.24
N SER A 271 4.81 -13.48 10.69
CA SER A 271 4.68 -12.18 10.04
C SER A 271 4.17 -12.33 8.61
N ILE A 272 3.15 -11.54 8.23
CA ILE A 272 2.58 -11.54 6.87
C ILE A 272 3.53 -10.82 5.92
N LEU A 273 3.68 -11.36 4.70
CA LEU A 273 4.44 -10.71 3.64
C LEU A 273 3.53 -10.39 2.45
N ILE A 274 3.34 -9.11 2.19
CA ILE A 274 2.63 -8.61 1.01
C ILE A 274 3.65 -8.20 -0.04
N ALA A 275 3.71 -8.92 -1.17
CA ALA A 275 4.58 -8.55 -2.29
C ALA A 275 3.97 -7.39 -3.08
N SER A 276 4.78 -6.39 -3.39
CA SER A 276 4.41 -5.21 -4.19
C SER A 276 5.61 -4.76 -5.02
N GLY A 277 5.36 -4.17 -6.18
CA GLY A 277 6.42 -3.67 -7.08
C GLY A 277 6.81 -4.67 -8.17
N GLY A 278 6.78 -4.18 -9.41
CA GLY A 278 7.22 -4.92 -10.58
C GLY A 278 6.36 -6.10 -11.03
N VAL A 279 5.16 -6.28 -10.46
CA VAL A 279 4.24 -7.34 -10.87
C VAL A 279 3.47 -6.86 -12.11
N MET A 280 3.76 -7.48 -13.26
CA MET A 280 3.28 -7.04 -14.56
C MET A 280 2.37 -8.06 -15.26
N ASN A 281 2.32 -9.32 -14.82
CA ASN A 281 1.53 -10.39 -15.41
C ASN A 281 1.22 -11.50 -14.38
N ALA A 282 0.41 -12.48 -14.75
CA ALA A 282 0.03 -13.59 -13.88
C ALA A 282 1.22 -14.49 -13.46
N SER A 283 2.24 -14.61 -14.33
CA SER A 283 3.46 -15.36 -13.98
C SER A 283 4.21 -14.69 -12.84
N ASP A 284 4.30 -13.34 -12.86
CA ASP A 284 4.93 -12.59 -11.76
C ASP A 284 4.16 -12.80 -10.46
N VAL A 285 2.81 -12.82 -10.48
CA VAL A 285 2.00 -13.10 -9.29
C VAL A 285 2.34 -14.49 -8.73
N LYS A 286 2.39 -15.51 -9.59
CA LYS A 286 2.75 -16.87 -9.18
C LYS A 286 4.16 -16.94 -8.58
N GLU A 287 5.12 -16.27 -9.20
CA GLU A 287 6.49 -16.20 -8.71
C GLU A 287 6.55 -15.57 -7.31
N ARG A 288 5.83 -14.46 -7.09
CA ARG A 288 5.79 -13.81 -5.77
C ARG A 288 5.22 -14.73 -4.69
N LEU A 289 4.14 -15.47 -5.00
CA LEU A 289 3.53 -16.41 -4.07
C LEU A 289 4.44 -17.62 -3.79
N ILE A 290 5.11 -18.16 -4.80
CA ILE A 290 6.10 -19.25 -4.62
C ILE A 290 7.28 -18.79 -3.76
N ASN A 291 7.71 -17.54 -3.89
CA ASN A 291 8.76 -16.93 -3.08
C ASN A 291 8.25 -16.39 -1.73
N SER A 292 7.29 -17.09 -1.11
CA SER A 292 6.82 -16.87 0.26
C SER A 292 6.01 -15.57 0.52
N ALA A 293 5.47 -14.92 -0.52
CA ALA A 293 4.46 -13.90 -0.29
C ALA A 293 3.12 -14.52 0.11
N ASP A 294 2.47 -13.96 1.12
CA ASP A 294 1.11 -14.32 1.49
C ASP A 294 0.08 -13.67 0.55
N LEU A 295 0.34 -12.42 0.15
CA LEU A 295 -0.51 -11.58 -0.67
C LEU A 295 0.32 -10.83 -1.73
N VAL A 296 -0.32 -10.41 -2.83
CA VAL A 296 0.32 -9.67 -3.92
C VAL A 296 -0.48 -8.42 -4.26
N GLN A 297 0.19 -7.26 -4.30
CA GLN A 297 -0.39 -5.97 -4.68
C GLN A 297 0.01 -5.56 -6.10
N LEU A 298 -0.96 -5.09 -6.88
CA LEU A 298 -0.80 -4.57 -8.23
C LEU A 298 -0.94 -3.03 -8.26
N TYR A 299 -0.08 -2.37 -9.02
CA TYR A 299 -0.18 -0.94 -9.32
C TYR A 299 0.13 -0.67 -10.79
N THR A 300 1.39 -0.59 -11.18
CA THR A 300 1.82 -0.24 -12.55
C THR A 300 1.38 -1.28 -13.57
N GLY A 301 1.45 -2.56 -13.25
CA GLY A 301 0.93 -3.62 -14.11
C GLY A 301 -0.55 -3.42 -14.42
N TYR A 302 -1.35 -3.08 -13.41
CA TYR A 302 -2.77 -2.78 -13.59
C TYR A 302 -3.01 -1.53 -14.44
N ILE A 303 -2.20 -0.47 -14.30
CA ILE A 303 -2.29 0.73 -15.14
C ILE A 303 -2.02 0.41 -16.63
N TYR A 304 -1.13 -0.53 -16.92
CA TYR A 304 -0.80 -0.91 -18.30
C TYR A 304 -1.76 -1.92 -18.91
N GLN A 305 -2.26 -2.86 -18.12
CA GLN A 305 -3.01 -4.02 -18.63
C GLN A 305 -4.48 -4.04 -18.20
N GLY A 306 -4.87 -3.21 -17.23
CA GLY A 306 -6.23 -3.23 -16.69
C GLY A 306 -6.62 -4.62 -16.16
N ASN A 307 -7.89 -4.97 -16.27
CA ASN A 307 -8.43 -6.23 -15.75
C ASN A 307 -7.95 -7.49 -16.48
N SER A 308 -7.29 -7.36 -17.64
CA SER A 308 -6.70 -8.53 -18.33
C SER A 308 -5.60 -9.20 -17.47
N LEU A 309 -4.99 -8.46 -16.53
CA LEU A 309 -4.00 -8.96 -15.60
C LEU A 309 -4.60 -9.92 -14.54
N LEU A 310 -5.92 -9.91 -14.36
CA LEU A 310 -6.65 -10.80 -13.45
C LEU A 310 -7.20 -12.06 -14.16
N LYS A 311 -6.97 -12.19 -15.45
CA LYS A 311 -7.37 -13.36 -16.29
C LYS A 311 -6.21 -14.34 -16.40
#